data_8d4cf0e997cc14aef622a41315684afc
#
_entry.id   8d4cf0e997cc14aef622a41315684afc
#
_cell.length_a   1.000
_cell.length_b   1.000
_cell.length_c   1.000
_cell.angle_alpha   90.00
_cell.angle_beta   90.00
_cell.angle_gamma   90.00
#
_symmetry.space_group_name_H-M   'P 1'
#
loop_
_entity.id
_entity.type
_entity.pdbx_description
1 polymer ?
#
loop_
_entity_poly.entity_id
_entity_poly.type
_entity_poly.pdbx_seq_one_letter_code
_entity_poly.pdbx_strand_id
1 'polypeptide(L)'
;PEESKPAEAEDTFGLYEDLAHSQRGVIIKLELPGGAGLTADSTPLMYQGLEVGQLTKLDLNPGGKVTGEMTVDPSVVTLLRENTRIELRNPKLSLSDANLSALLTGKTFELVPGDGEPRKEFVVVPGEKALLQEPDVLTLTLTAPESYGIDAGQPLILHGVQVGQVIDRKLTSKGVTFTVAIEPQHRELVKGDSKFVVNSRVDVKVGLDGVEFLGASASEWINGGIRILPGDKGEMKASYPLY
;
A
#
# COMPACT_ATOMS: atom_id res chain seq x y z
N PRO A 1 -54.98 17.24 -35.16
CA PRO A 1 -54.80 16.49 -33.95
C PRO A 1 -53.64 15.50 -34.17
N GLU A 2 -52.47 15.83 -33.65
CA GLU A 2 -51.32 14.93 -33.64
C GLU A 2 -51.48 13.95 -32.47
N GLU A 3 -51.61 12.68 -32.80
CA GLU A 3 -51.59 11.59 -31.84
C GLU A 3 -50.18 11.49 -31.26
N SER A 4 -50.05 11.74 -29.96
CA SER A 4 -48.83 11.48 -29.21
C SER A 4 -48.60 9.97 -29.09
N LYS A 5 -47.48 9.50 -29.68
CA LYS A 5 -46.98 8.13 -29.56
C LYS A 5 -46.72 7.82 -28.08
N PRO A 6 -47.22 6.72 -27.50
CA PRO A 6 -46.89 6.35 -26.14
C PRO A 6 -45.41 5.99 -26.06
N ALA A 7 -44.75 6.47 -25.01
CA ALA A 7 -43.35 6.11 -24.68
C ALA A 7 -43.27 4.61 -24.45
N GLU A 8 -42.31 3.96 -25.08
CA GLU A 8 -42.02 2.54 -24.87
C GLU A 8 -41.54 2.33 -23.43
N ALA A 9 -42.18 1.42 -22.72
CA ALA A 9 -41.97 1.13 -21.31
C ALA A 9 -40.76 0.21 -21.12
N GLU A 10 -39.54 0.71 -21.34
CA GLU A 10 -38.31 0.01 -20.95
C GLU A 10 -37.33 0.82 -20.08
N ASP A 11 -37.72 2.03 -19.64
CA ASP A 11 -36.96 2.78 -18.66
C ASP A 11 -37.47 2.46 -17.25
N THR A 12 -36.95 1.37 -16.67
CA THR A 12 -37.06 1.12 -15.23
C THR A 12 -36.18 2.11 -14.49
N PHE A 13 -36.75 3.17 -13.94
CA PHE A 13 -36.08 4.09 -13.04
C PHE A 13 -35.95 3.44 -11.66
N GLY A 14 -34.73 3.13 -11.24
CA GLY A 14 -34.46 2.73 -9.85
C GLY A 14 -34.67 3.92 -8.91
N LEU A 15 -35.43 3.72 -7.84
CA LEU A 15 -35.58 4.69 -6.76
C LEU A 15 -34.33 4.58 -5.87
N TYR A 16 -33.54 5.63 -5.76
CA TYR A 16 -32.39 5.70 -4.88
C TYR A 16 -32.73 6.47 -3.60
N GLU A 17 -32.33 5.93 -2.45
CA GLU A 17 -32.61 6.55 -1.15
C GLU A 17 -31.76 7.81 -0.88
N ASP A 18 -30.68 8.03 -1.66
CA ASP A 18 -29.81 9.20 -1.51
C ASP A 18 -29.42 9.77 -2.88
N LEU A 19 -29.47 11.09 -3.01
CA LEU A 19 -29.05 11.85 -4.21
C LEU A 19 -27.59 11.60 -4.59
N ALA A 20 -26.73 11.29 -3.63
CA ALA A 20 -25.33 10.95 -3.86
C ALA A 20 -25.16 9.61 -4.62
N HIS A 21 -26.11 8.67 -4.47
CA HIS A 21 -26.13 7.39 -5.18
C HIS A 21 -26.77 7.46 -6.57
N SER A 22 -27.43 8.57 -6.90
CA SER A 22 -28.07 8.76 -8.21
C SER A 22 -27.09 9.14 -9.33
N GLN A 23 -25.87 9.54 -9.00
CA GLN A 23 -24.79 9.69 -9.96
C GLN A 23 -24.30 8.28 -10.30
N ARG A 24 -24.69 7.77 -11.46
CA ARG A 24 -24.28 6.45 -11.97
C ARG A 24 -22.77 6.38 -12.04
N GLY A 25 -22.14 5.88 -11.00
CA GLY A 25 -20.71 5.59 -11.00
C GLY A 25 -20.37 4.56 -12.08
N VAL A 26 -19.17 4.63 -12.60
CA VAL A 26 -18.67 3.63 -13.55
C VAL A 26 -18.20 2.42 -12.79
N ILE A 27 -18.67 1.24 -13.19
CA ILE A 27 -18.22 -0.03 -12.60
C ILE A 27 -16.94 -0.47 -13.28
N ILE A 28 -15.93 -0.76 -12.46
CA ILE A 28 -14.68 -1.41 -12.88
C ILE A 28 -14.55 -2.76 -12.19
N LYS A 29 -13.82 -3.67 -12.84
CA LYS A 29 -13.52 -5.00 -12.30
C LYS A 29 -12.10 -5.06 -11.80
N LEU A 30 -11.92 -5.75 -10.68
CA LEU A 30 -10.63 -5.90 -10.00
C LEU A 30 -10.28 -7.38 -9.86
N GLU A 31 -9.04 -7.74 -10.22
CA GLU A 31 -8.40 -8.96 -9.75
C GLU A 31 -7.56 -8.60 -8.51
N LEU A 32 -7.84 -9.25 -7.40
CA LEU A 32 -7.30 -8.90 -6.09
C LEU A 32 -6.23 -9.92 -5.65
N PRO A 33 -5.18 -9.48 -4.95
CA PRO A 33 -4.16 -10.38 -4.41
C PRO A 33 -4.70 -11.28 -3.28
N GLY A 34 -5.86 -10.95 -2.73
CA GLY A 34 -6.57 -11.68 -1.69
C GLY A 34 -7.70 -10.85 -1.12
N GLY A 35 -8.61 -11.47 -0.38
CA GLY A 35 -9.79 -10.83 0.22
C GLY A 35 -9.62 -10.36 1.67
N ALA A 36 -8.49 -10.71 2.32
CA ALA A 36 -8.30 -10.41 3.73
C ALA A 36 -8.29 -8.91 4.02
N GLY A 37 -9.15 -8.46 4.94
CA GLY A 37 -9.29 -7.06 5.33
C GLY A 37 -9.97 -6.16 4.30
N LEU A 38 -10.65 -6.74 3.30
CA LEU A 38 -11.52 -6.07 2.37
C LEU A 38 -12.97 -6.32 2.73
N THR A 39 -13.81 -5.30 2.61
CA THR A 39 -15.24 -5.39 2.86
C THR A 39 -15.97 -4.65 1.74
N ALA A 40 -16.94 -5.32 1.10
CA ALA A 40 -17.82 -4.69 0.15
C ALA A 40 -18.61 -3.57 0.85
N ASP A 41 -18.92 -2.50 0.13
CA ASP A 41 -19.61 -1.31 0.58
C ASP A 41 -18.92 -0.54 1.73
N SER A 42 -17.61 -0.83 1.96
CA SER A 42 -16.86 -0.17 3.04
C SER A 42 -15.40 0.13 2.67
N THR A 43 -14.80 -0.58 1.69
CA THR A 43 -13.41 -0.33 1.30
C THR A 43 -13.36 0.74 0.21
N PRO A 44 -12.82 1.95 0.51
CA PRO A 44 -12.83 3.08 -0.41
C PRO A 44 -11.67 3.00 -1.43
N LEU A 45 -11.89 3.63 -2.60
CA LEU A 45 -10.84 4.03 -3.53
C LEU A 45 -10.50 5.50 -3.29
N MET A 46 -9.25 5.75 -3.00
CA MET A 46 -8.73 7.09 -2.75
C MET A 46 -7.94 7.61 -3.94
N TYR A 47 -8.05 8.90 -4.21
CA TYR A 47 -7.20 9.64 -5.15
C TYR A 47 -6.85 10.99 -4.57
N GLN A 48 -5.57 11.26 -4.37
CA GLN A 48 -5.08 12.50 -3.74
C GLN A 48 -5.77 12.84 -2.40
N GLY A 49 -6.06 11.81 -1.59
CA GLY A 49 -6.73 11.97 -0.30
C GLY A 49 -8.24 12.11 -0.34
N LEU A 50 -8.86 12.09 -1.52
CA LEU A 50 -10.31 12.13 -1.69
C LEU A 50 -10.84 10.72 -2.00
N GLU A 51 -11.99 10.37 -1.44
CA GLU A 51 -12.71 9.16 -1.83
C GLU A 51 -13.36 9.38 -3.21
N VAL A 52 -12.99 8.55 -4.17
CA VAL A 52 -13.43 8.61 -5.57
C VAL A 52 -14.09 7.33 -6.04
N GLY A 53 -14.31 6.39 -5.15
CA GLY A 53 -14.98 5.12 -5.45
C GLY A 53 -15.03 4.21 -4.26
N GLN A 54 -15.73 3.10 -4.40
CA GLN A 54 -15.95 2.13 -3.34
C GLN A 54 -16.05 0.71 -3.91
N LEU A 55 -15.46 -0.26 -3.21
CA LEU A 55 -15.63 -1.67 -3.50
C LEU A 55 -17.08 -2.07 -3.22
N THR A 56 -17.80 -2.52 -4.24
CA THR A 56 -19.24 -2.88 -4.13
C THR A 56 -19.48 -4.38 -4.11
N LYS A 57 -18.53 -5.17 -4.60
CA LYS A 57 -18.66 -6.62 -4.64
C LYS A 57 -17.31 -7.30 -4.45
N LEU A 58 -17.33 -8.46 -3.78
CA LEU A 58 -16.16 -9.31 -3.56
C LEU A 58 -16.56 -10.76 -3.79
N ASP A 59 -15.90 -11.43 -4.72
CA ASP A 59 -16.17 -12.80 -5.11
C ASP A 59 -14.91 -13.67 -5.08
N LEU A 60 -15.09 -14.93 -4.74
CA LEU A 60 -14.06 -15.97 -4.88
C LEU A 60 -14.41 -16.85 -6.08
N ASN A 61 -13.58 -16.80 -7.12
CA ASN A 61 -13.75 -17.64 -8.29
C ASN A 61 -13.40 -19.11 -8.03
N PRO A 62 -13.97 -20.07 -8.79
CA PRO A 62 -13.67 -21.50 -8.65
C PRO A 62 -12.18 -21.84 -8.78
N GLY A 63 -11.38 -20.98 -9.45
CA GLY A 63 -9.93 -21.10 -9.57
C GLY A 63 -9.14 -20.58 -8.37
N GLY A 64 -9.80 -20.18 -7.26
CA GLY A 64 -9.15 -19.64 -6.06
C GLY A 64 -8.68 -18.19 -6.18
N LYS A 65 -9.01 -17.49 -7.28
CA LYS A 65 -8.74 -16.05 -7.44
C LYS A 65 -9.86 -15.24 -6.81
N VAL A 66 -9.47 -14.17 -6.10
CA VAL A 66 -10.39 -13.18 -5.56
C VAL A 66 -10.59 -12.08 -6.59
N THR A 67 -11.82 -11.75 -6.88
CA THR A 67 -12.21 -10.68 -7.78
C THR A 67 -13.18 -9.73 -7.08
N GLY A 68 -13.27 -8.50 -7.55
CA GLY A 68 -14.21 -7.52 -7.03
C GLY A 68 -14.76 -6.62 -8.11
N GLU A 69 -15.87 -5.96 -7.79
CA GLU A 69 -16.40 -4.84 -8.56
C GLU A 69 -16.32 -3.58 -7.71
N MET A 70 -15.98 -2.49 -8.34
CA MET A 70 -15.83 -1.19 -7.68
C MET A 70 -16.60 -0.15 -8.47
N THR A 71 -17.41 0.64 -7.78
CA THR A 71 -18.06 1.81 -8.36
C THR A 71 -17.11 3.01 -8.22
N VAL A 72 -16.84 3.70 -9.31
CA VAL A 72 -15.92 4.83 -9.39
C VAL A 72 -16.67 6.08 -9.83
N ASP A 73 -16.36 7.21 -9.21
CA ASP A 73 -16.95 8.51 -9.54
C ASP A 73 -16.69 8.87 -11.02
N PRO A 74 -17.70 9.36 -11.76
CA PRO A 74 -17.56 9.77 -13.14
C PRO A 74 -16.45 10.81 -13.39
N SER A 75 -16.13 11.66 -12.41
CA SER A 75 -15.10 12.69 -12.53
C SER A 75 -13.69 12.14 -12.74
N VAL A 76 -13.41 10.92 -12.25
CA VAL A 76 -12.08 10.28 -12.36
C VAL A 76 -12.02 9.19 -13.43
N VAL A 77 -13.08 8.96 -14.18
CA VAL A 77 -13.13 7.93 -15.24
C VAL A 77 -12.05 8.14 -16.31
N THR A 78 -11.72 9.39 -16.61
CA THR A 78 -10.64 9.74 -17.56
C THR A 78 -9.25 9.30 -17.10
N LEU A 79 -9.09 9.03 -15.80
CA LEU A 79 -7.85 8.51 -15.20
C LEU A 79 -7.75 6.98 -15.29
N LEU A 80 -8.85 6.27 -15.66
CA LEU A 80 -8.89 4.81 -15.78
C LEU A 80 -8.37 4.37 -17.14
N ARG A 81 -7.06 4.23 -17.23
CA ARG A 81 -6.34 3.90 -18.47
C ARG A 81 -5.51 2.63 -18.32
N GLU A 82 -4.93 2.17 -19.39
CA GLU A 82 -4.19 0.90 -19.46
C GLU A 82 -3.05 0.81 -18.42
N ASN A 83 -2.28 1.90 -18.26
CA ASN A 83 -1.15 1.97 -17.32
C ASN A 83 -1.54 2.53 -15.93
N THR A 84 -2.82 2.77 -15.69
CA THR A 84 -3.32 3.12 -14.35
C THR A 84 -3.15 1.95 -13.40
N ARG A 85 -2.63 2.22 -12.20
CA ARG A 85 -2.49 1.23 -11.14
C ARG A 85 -3.52 1.49 -10.04
N ILE A 86 -4.09 0.40 -9.53
CA ILE A 86 -4.88 0.41 -8.30
C ILE A 86 -4.07 -0.35 -7.26
N GLU A 87 -3.64 0.34 -6.22
CA GLU A 87 -2.79 -0.17 -5.17
C GLU A 87 -3.61 -0.43 -3.91
N LEU A 88 -3.43 -1.61 -3.31
CA LEU A 88 -4.06 -1.95 -2.03
C LEU A 88 -3.14 -1.50 -0.90
N ARG A 89 -3.54 -0.46 -0.17
CA ARG A 89 -2.80 0.10 0.96
C ARG A 89 -3.28 -0.49 2.28
N ASN A 90 -2.33 -0.83 3.13
CA ASN A 90 -2.61 -1.14 4.53
C ASN A 90 -2.82 0.17 5.31
N PRO A 91 -3.67 0.17 6.36
CA PRO A 91 -3.85 1.35 7.20
C PRO A 91 -2.50 1.78 7.79
N LYS A 92 -2.15 3.05 7.60
CA LYS A 92 -1.00 3.64 8.28
C LYS A 92 -1.45 4.05 9.67
N LEU A 93 -0.92 3.37 10.68
CA LEU A 93 -1.11 3.78 12.07
C LEU A 93 -0.16 4.96 12.34
N SER A 94 -0.65 6.18 12.17
CA SER A 94 0.07 7.39 12.58
C SER A 94 -0.50 7.89 13.90
N LEU A 95 0.26 7.80 14.97
CA LEU A 95 -0.12 8.38 16.26
C LEU A 95 0.02 9.91 16.31
N SER A 96 0.62 10.52 15.27
CA SER A 96 0.77 11.97 15.17
C SER A 96 -0.54 12.68 14.78
N ASP A 97 -1.45 11.95 14.12
CA ASP A 97 -2.76 12.47 13.82
C ASP A 97 -3.72 12.12 14.96
N ALA A 98 -4.13 13.12 15.72
CA ALA A 98 -5.06 13.02 16.86
C ALA A 98 -6.46 12.50 16.48
N ASN A 99 -6.65 12.03 15.25
CA ASN A 99 -7.88 11.42 14.74
C ASN A 99 -7.84 9.90 14.94
N LEU A 100 -8.41 9.45 16.04
CA LEU A 100 -8.69 8.03 16.32
C LEU A 100 -9.55 7.35 15.23
N SER A 101 -10.22 8.11 14.37
CA SER A 101 -10.94 7.61 13.20
C SER A 101 -10.03 6.92 12.17
N ALA A 102 -8.76 7.31 12.07
CA ALA A 102 -7.79 6.63 11.20
C ALA A 102 -7.44 5.21 11.68
N LEU A 103 -7.65 4.91 12.95
CA LEU A 103 -7.48 3.57 13.52
C LEU A 103 -8.60 2.60 13.12
N LEU A 104 -9.72 3.12 12.64
CA LEU A 104 -10.90 2.34 12.23
C LEU A 104 -10.98 2.16 10.72
N THR A 105 -10.16 2.88 9.94
CA THR A 105 -10.09 2.68 8.49
C THR A 105 -9.31 1.41 8.20
N GLY A 106 -10.02 0.42 7.68
CA GLY A 106 -9.45 -0.81 7.13
C GLY A 106 -8.48 -0.54 5.97
N LYS A 107 -8.22 -1.53 5.17
CA LYS A 107 -7.47 -1.35 3.92
C LYS A 107 -8.19 -0.35 3.00
N THR A 108 -7.41 0.37 2.20
CA THR A 108 -7.91 1.29 1.19
C THR A 108 -7.28 0.97 -0.16
N PHE A 109 -7.97 1.29 -1.23
CA PHE A 109 -7.35 1.34 -2.55
C PHE A 109 -6.85 2.75 -2.83
N GLU A 110 -5.74 2.86 -3.54
CA GLU A 110 -5.19 4.12 -4.03
C GLU A 110 -5.15 4.08 -5.56
N LEU A 111 -5.70 5.11 -6.21
CA LEU A 111 -5.65 5.28 -7.64
C LEU A 111 -4.36 6.02 -8.02
N VAL A 112 -3.51 5.37 -8.80
CA VAL A 112 -2.30 5.97 -9.38
C VAL A 112 -2.52 6.10 -10.89
N PRO A 113 -2.76 7.32 -11.39
CA PRO A 113 -3.03 7.53 -12.81
C PRO A 113 -1.88 7.07 -13.70
N GLY A 114 -2.22 6.53 -14.85
CA GLY A 114 -1.31 6.19 -15.93
C GLY A 114 -1.87 6.67 -17.26
N ASP A 115 -1.12 6.46 -18.30
CA ASP A 115 -1.49 6.74 -19.69
C ASP A 115 -2.06 5.50 -20.41
N GLY A 116 -2.28 5.59 -21.72
CA GLY A 116 -2.80 4.53 -22.57
C GLY A 116 -4.29 4.64 -22.86
N GLU A 117 -4.86 3.58 -23.41
CA GLU A 117 -6.27 3.52 -23.78
C GLU A 117 -7.17 3.37 -22.53
N PRO A 118 -8.44 3.80 -22.61
CA PRO A 118 -9.40 3.63 -21.52
C PRO A 118 -9.57 2.15 -21.14
N ARG A 119 -9.57 1.85 -19.84
CA ARG A 119 -9.68 0.48 -19.33
C ARG A 119 -10.64 0.39 -18.14
N LYS A 120 -11.31 -0.75 -17.98
CA LYS A 120 -12.26 -1.03 -16.89
C LYS A 120 -11.93 -2.28 -16.08
N GLU A 121 -10.84 -2.96 -16.38
CA GLU A 121 -10.40 -4.16 -15.66
C GLU A 121 -8.96 -3.95 -15.20
N PHE A 122 -8.71 -4.11 -13.91
CA PHE A 122 -7.40 -3.85 -13.30
C PHE A 122 -6.97 -5.02 -12.42
N VAL A 123 -5.67 -5.28 -12.41
CA VAL A 123 -5.03 -6.14 -11.42
C VAL A 123 -4.55 -5.25 -10.28
N VAL A 124 -5.03 -5.52 -9.08
CA VAL A 124 -4.65 -4.75 -7.89
C VAL A 124 -3.26 -5.13 -7.44
N VAL A 125 -2.42 -4.11 -7.28
CA VAL A 125 -1.05 -4.26 -6.80
C VAL A 125 -1.02 -4.14 -5.27
N PRO A 126 -0.48 -5.11 -4.53
CA PRO A 126 -0.22 -4.92 -3.10
C PRO A 126 0.68 -3.71 -2.88
N GLY A 127 0.33 -2.85 -1.92
CA GLY A 127 1.03 -1.58 -1.68
C GLY A 127 2.52 -1.76 -1.36
N GLU A 128 2.87 -2.87 -0.69
CA GLU A 128 4.26 -3.24 -0.44
C GLU A 128 5.06 -3.57 -1.72
N LYS A 129 4.37 -3.95 -2.81
CA LYS A 129 4.99 -4.22 -4.12
C LYS A 129 4.88 -3.07 -5.10
N ALA A 130 4.14 -2.02 -4.75
CA ALA A 130 3.92 -0.87 -5.63
C ALA A 130 5.23 -0.19 -6.03
N LEU A 131 6.16 -0.07 -5.09
CA LEU A 131 7.47 0.53 -5.34
C LEU A 131 8.27 -0.21 -6.43
N LEU A 132 8.07 -1.54 -6.60
CA LEU A 132 8.72 -2.31 -7.66
C LEU A 132 8.24 -1.94 -9.07
N GLN A 133 7.15 -1.20 -9.20
CA GLN A 133 6.62 -0.71 -10.47
C GLN A 133 7.24 0.64 -10.89
N GLU A 134 7.97 1.29 -9.98
CA GLU A 134 8.64 2.55 -10.29
C GLU A 134 9.89 2.30 -11.17
N PRO A 135 10.10 3.13 -12.21
CA PRO A 135 11.33 3.05 -12.99
C PRO A 135 12.55 3.35 -12.09
N ASP A 136 13.66 2.70 -12.36
CA ASP A 136 14.94 2.90 -11.65
C ASP A 136 14.93 2.61 -10.14
N VAL A 137 13.92 1.91 -9.62
CA VAL A 137 13.90 1.45 -8.24
C VAL A 137 15.11 0.56 -7.95
N LEU A 138 15.74 0.79 -6.79
CA LEU A 138 16.86 -0.04 -6.35
C LEU A 138 16.32 -1.19 -5.49
N THR A 139 16.52 -2.42 -5.94
CA THR A 139 16.18 -3.62 -5.16
C THR A 139 17.43 -4.24 -4.56
N LEU A 140 17.42 -4.52 -3.26
CA LEU A 140 18.50 -5.15 -2.52
C LEU A 140 18.01 -6.36 -1.75
N THR A 141 18.94 -7.26 -1.43
CA THR A 141 18.71 -8.39 -0.55
C THR A 141 19.39 -8.16 0.79
N LEU A 142 18.65 -8.30 1.89
CA LEU A 142 19.22 -8.31 3.23
C LEU A 142 19.13 -9.71 3.80
N THR A 143 20.18 -10.12 4.54
CA THR A 143 20.25 -11.44 5.17
C THR A 143 20.43 -11.31 6.67
N ALA A 144 19.66 -12.09 7.44
CA ALA A 144 19.70 -12.09 8.90
C ALA A 144 19.58 -13.52 9.44
N PRO A 145 20.10 -13.81 10.65
CA PRO A 145 19.90 -15.10 11.29
C PRO A 145 18.43 -15.37 11.68
N GLU A 146 17.66 -14.31 11.94
CA GLU A 146 16.25 -14.37 12.32
C GLU A 146 15.47 -13.18 11.77
N SER A 147 14.15 -13.18 11.91
CA SER A 147 13.28 -12.16 11.32
C SER A 147 13.25 -10.83 12.08
N TYR A 148 13.62 -10.82 13.33
CA TYR A 148 13.53 -9.65 14.23
C TYR A 148 12.15 -8.95 14.23
N GLY A 149 11.10 -9.66 13.87
CA GLY A 149 9.76 -9.09 13.70
C GLY A 149 9.59 -8.18 12.48
N ILE A 150 10.57 -8.20 11.55
CA ILE A 150 10.45 -7.46 10.29
C ILE A 150 9.52 -8.22 9.33
N ASP A 151 8.61 -7.47 8.70
CA ASP A 151 7.66 -7.99 7.73
C ASP A 151 7.57 -7.09 6.48
N ALA A 152 6.91 -7.60 5.44
CA ALA A 152 6.64 -6.82 4.22
C ALA A 152 5.85 -5.54 4.55
N GLY A 153 6.12 -4.46 3.83
CA GLY A 153 5.51 -3.14 4.02
C GLY A 153 6.20 -2.27 5.08
N GLN A 154 7.12 -2.81 5.88
CA GLN A 154 7.83 -1.99 6.87
C GLN A 154 8.85 -1.06 6.20
N PRO A 155 9.05 0.16 6.77
CA PRO A 155 9.87 1.19 6.15
C PRO A 155 11.38 0.90 6.27
N LEU A 156 12.12 1.35 5.26
CA LEU A 156 13.55 1.62 5.34
C LEU A 156 13.76 3.10 5.65
N ILE A 157 14.52 3.39 6.68
CA ILE A 157 14.68 4.75 7.23
C ILE A 157 16.16 5.16 7.15
N LEU A 158 16.40 6.33 6.57
CA LEU A 158 17.72 6.97 6.53
C LEU A 158 17.58 8.38 7.13
N HIS A 159 18.36 8.68 8.16
CA HIS A 159 18.29 9.97 8.88
C HIS A 159 16.86 10.39 9.32
N GLY A 160 16.00 9.43 9.68
CA GLY A 160 14.62 9.71 10.08
C GLY A 160 13.64 9.87 8.90
N VAL A 161 14.11 9.78 7.66
CA VAL A 161 13.27 9.85 6.45
C VAL A 161 13.06 8.45 5.90
N GLN A 162 11.82 8.11 5.54
CA GLN A 162 11.54 6.87 4.82
C GLN A 162 12.08 7.00 3.39
N VAL A 163 12.96 6.09 3.01
CA VAL A 163 13.63 6.06 1.70
C VAL A 163 13.30 4.80 0.89
N GLY A 164 12.49 3.92 1.46
CA GLY A 164 12.10 2.66 0.83
C GLY A 164 11.29 1.79 1.77
N GLN A 165 11.13 0.54 1.42
CA GLN A 165 10.36 -0.42 2.22
C GLN A 165 10.79 -1.88 1.99
N VAL A 166 10.44 -2.74 2.94
CA VAL A 166 10.55 -4.20 2.82
C VAL A 166 9.45 -4.71 1.89
N ILE A 167 9.83 -5.44 0.86
CA ILE A 167 8.93 -5.98 -0.18
C ILE A 167 8.48 -7.39 0.17
N ASP A 168 9.41 -8.22 0.63
CA ASP A 168 9.18 -9.65 0.87
C ASP A 168 10.14 -10.19 1.92
N ARG A 169 9.72 -11.27 2.57
CA ARG A 169 10.51 -12.02 3.56
C ARG A 169 10.45 -13.50 3.26
N LYS A 170 11.59 -14.15 3.19
CA LYS A 170 11.71 -15.60 2.99
C LYS A 170 12.52 -16.26 4.07
N LEU A 171 11.97 -17.32 4.66
CA LEU A 171 12.72 -18.22 5.53
C LEU A 171 13.59 -19.14 4.68
N THR A 172 14.86 -19.26 5.06
CA THR A 172 15.84 -20.15 4.43
C THR A 172 16.45 -21.09 5.46
N SER A 173 17.19 -22.09 5.03
CA SER A 173 17.90 -22.99 5.95
C SER A 173 19.01 -22.32 6.76
N LYS A 174 19.42 -21.10 6.38
CA LYS A 174 20.51 -20.33 7.02
C LYS A 174 20.02 -19.08 7.76
N GLY A 175 18.71 -18.86 7.85
CA GLY A 175 18.12 -17.68 8.44
C GLY A 175 17.03 -17.08 7.56
N VAL A 176 16.88 -15.77 7.60
CA VAL A 176 15.85 -15.04 6.88
C VAL A 176 16.47 -14.12 5.83
N THR A 177 15.87 -14.07 4.68
CA THR A 177 16.24 -13.15 3.59
C THR A 177 15.09 -12.19 3.36
N PHE A 178 15.41 -10.89 3.31
CA PHE A 178 14.46 -9.82 2.99
C PHE A 178 14.78 -9.24 1.62
N THR A 179 13.77 -9.07 0.80
CA THR A 179 13.85 -8.24 -0.39
C THR A 179 13.40 -6.85 0.00
N VAL A 180 14.22 -5.85 -0.23
CA VAL A 180 13.91 -4.44 0.06
C VAL A 180 14.00 -3.60 -1.20
N ALA A 181 13.18 -2.57 -1.29
CA ALA A 181 13.22 -1.61 -2.39
C ALA A 181 13.47 -0.21 -1.84
N ILE A 182 14.33 0.53 -2.53
CA ILE A 182 14.68 1.92 -2.24
C ILE A 182 14.18 2.77 -3.39
N GLU A 183 13.53 3.87 -3.05
CA GLU A 183 12.97 4.83 -3.98
C GLU A 183 14.06 5.40 -4.91
N PRO A 184 13.76 5.62 -6.20
CA PRO A 184 14.74 6.04 -7.20
C PRO A 184 15.57 7.26 -6.79
N GLN A 185 14.92 8.28 -6.18
CA GLN A 185 15.58 9.51 -5.75
C GLN A 185 16.58 9.32 -4.60
N HIS A 186 16.51 8.19 -3.89
CA HIS A 186 17.36 7.89 -2.73
C HIS A 186 18.42 6.82 -3.00
N ARG A 187 18.43 6.24 -4.20
CA ARG A 187 19.34 5.13 -4.57
C ARG A 187 20.82 5.49 -4.39
N GLU A 188 21.19 6.72 -4.70
CA GLU A 188 22.58 7.20 -4.61
C GLU A 188 23.11 7.32 -3.16
N LEU A 189 22.19 7.31 -2.18
CA LEU A 189 22.54 7.38 -0.76
C LEU A 189 22.99 6.05 -0.18
N VAL A 190 22.80 4.93 -0.91
CA VAL A 190 23.26 3.61 -0.51
C VAL A 190 24.59 3.30 -1.17
N LYS A 191 25.60 3.01 -0.37
CA LYS A 191 26.97 2.70 -0.82
C LYS A 191 27.36 1.28 -0.41
N GLY A 192 28.48 0.80 -0.91
CA GLY A 192 28.99 -0.55 -0.65
C GLY A 192 29.28 -0.86 0.82
N ASP A 193 29.58 0.15 1.61
CA ASP A 193 29.85 0.08 3.05
C ASP A 193 28.68 0.53 3.92
N SER A 194 27.51 0.86 3.34
CA SER A 194 26.28 1.12 4.08
C SER A 194 25.91 -0.09 4.95
N LYS A 195 25.35 0.17 6.13
CA LYS A 195 24.90 -0.86 7.05
C LYS A 195 23.39 -0.79 7.24
N PHE A 196 22.78 -1.94 7.32
CA PHE A 196 21.36 -2.10 7.58
C PHE A 196 21.19 -2.66 8.99
N VAL A 197 20.48 -1.95 9.84
CA VAL A 197 20.26 -2.35 11.24
C VAL A 197 18.76 -2.38 11.53
N VAL A 198 18.35 -3.35 12.34
CA VAL A 198 16.96 -3.39 12.79
C VAL A 198 16.72 -2.15 13.64
N ASN A 199 15.67 -1.41 13.31
CA ASN A 199 15.21 -0.32 14.16
C ASN A 199 14.53 -0.94 15.39
N SER A 200 15.35 -1.49 16.31
CA SER A 200 14.87 -2.09 17.54
C SER A 200 14.30 -1.01 18.44
N ARG A 201 13.10 -1.26 18.89
CA ARG A 201 12.16 -0.30 19.49
C ARG A 201 12.46 0.07 20.93
N VAL A 202 13.44 -0.58 21.58
CA VAL A 202 13.71 -0.37 23.01
C VAL A 202 15.16 -0.66 23.33
N ASP A 203 15.95 0.37 23.61
CA ASP A 203 17.09 0.22 24.49
C ASP A 203 16.58 0.30 25.92
N VAL A 204 16.35 -0.86 26.54
CA VAL A 204 16.02 -0.94 27.95
C VAL A 204 17.34 -1.01 28.72
N LYS A 205 17.73 0.08 29.36
CA LYS A 205 18.77 0.03 30.37
C LYS A 205 18.13 -0.33 31.72
N VAL A 206 18.42 -1.53 32.18
CA VAL A 206 18.08 -1.96 33.53
C VAL A 206 19.26 -1.58 34.44
N GLY A 207 19.10 -0.52 35.21
CA GLY A 207 20.04 -0.10 36.24
C GLY A 207 19.50 -0.41 37.66
N LEU A 208 20.35 -0.29 38.67
CA LEU A 208 19.94 -0.47 40.08
C LEU A 208 18.93 0.59 40.54
N ASP A 209 18.78 1.67 39.78
CA ASP A 209 17.88 2.79 40.07
C ASP A 209 16.54 2.71 39.33
N GLY A 210 16.26 1.62 38.59
CA GLY A 210 15.01 1.44 37.85
C GLY A 210 15.22 1.05 36.39
N VAL A 211 14.13 1.00 35.64
CA VAL A 211 14.09 0.74 34.20
C VAL A 211 14.00 2.08 33.49
N GLU A 212 15.04 2.47 32.79
CA GLU A 212 15.07 3.65 31.94
C GLU A 212 14.77 3.24 30.49
N PHE A 213 13.65 3.72 29.97
CA PHE A 213 13.32 3.57 28.56
C PHE A 213 13.95 4.72 27.77
N LEU A 214 15.11 4.48 27.19
CA LEU A 214 15.73 5.41 26.25
C LEU A 214 15.12 5.14 24.88
N GLY A 215 13.99 5.82 24.61
CA GLY A 215 13.20 5.47 23.46
C GLY A 215 13.00 6.60 22.46
N ALA A 216 12.95 6.20 21.23
CA ALA A 216 12.34 6.81 20.10
C ALA A 216 10.93 7.38 20.40
N SER A 217 10.46 8.32 19.60
CA SER A 217 9.10 8.86 19.69
C SER A 217 8.04 7.75 19.61
N ALA A 218 6.85 7.97 20.19
CA ALA A 218 5.77 6.99 20.17
C ALA A 218 5.41 6.50 18.74
N SER A 219 5.65 7.30 17.71
CA SER A 219 5.48 6.95 16.29
C SER A 219 6.51 5.94 15.79
N GLU A 220 7.74 5.96 16.31
CA GLU A 220 8.79 4.97 15.99
C GLU A 220 8.52 3.62 16.67
N TRP A 221 7.78 3.62 17.78
CA TRP A 221 7.39 2.41 18.51
C TRP A 221 6.42 1.51 17.73
N ILE A 222 5.58 2.10 16.89
CA ILE A 222 4.51 1.36 16.22
C ILE A 222 4.96 0.76 14.89
N ASN A 223 5.85 1.44 14.17
CA ASN A 223 6.13 1.08 12.79
C ASN A 223 7.30 0.11 12.59
N GLY A 224 8.17 -0.11 13.58
CA GLY A 224 9.37 -0.93 13.36
C GLY A 224 10.15 -0.49 12.12
N GLY A 225 10.91 -1.40 11.55
CA GLY A 225 11.53 -1.17 10.26
C GLY A 225 13.05 -1.37 10.30
N ILE A 226 13.70 -0.99 9.22
CA ILE A 226 15.13 -1.13 9.04
C ILE A 226 15.72 0.27 8.92
N ARG A 227 16.73 0.57 9.74
CA ARG A 227 17.50 1.80 9.63
C ARG A 227 18.72 1.57 8.74
N ILE A 228 18.95 2.49 7.82
CA ILE A 228 20.15 2.54 7.00
C ILE A 228 21.14 3.50 7.65
N LEU A 229 22.34 2.99 7.93
CA LEU A 229 23.47 3.83 8.28
C LEU A 229 24.23 4.07 6.97
N PRO A 230 24.34 5.32 6.52
CA PRO A 230 24.97 5.62 5.24
C PRO A 230 26.44 5.22 5.26
N GLY A 231 26.94 4.81 4.12
CA GLY A 231 28.34 4.62 3.86
C GLY A 231 28.89 5.74 2.98
N ASP A 232 30.21 5.87 2.96
CA ASP A 232 30.90 6.89 2.17
C ASP A 232 31.58 6.31 0.94
N LYS A 233 31.76 4.98 0.88
CA LYS A 233 32.66 4.32 -0.07
C LYS A 233 32.10 3.02 -0.65
N GLY A 234 32.68 2.67 -1.78
CA GLY A 234 32.43 1.40 -2.47
C GLY A 234 31.21 1.41 -3.37
N GLU A 235 31.29 0.57 -4.39
CA GLU A 235 30.16 0.30 -5.26
C GLU A 235 29.06 -0.43 -4.49
N MET A 236 27.84 -0.12 -4.80
CA MET A 236 26.66 -0.72 -4.22
C MET A 236 26.64 -2.24 -4.44
N LYS A 237 26.32 -3.00 -3.42
CA LYS A 237 26.20 -4.45 -3.45
C LYS A 237 24.76 -4.87 -3.66
N ALA A 238 24.56 -6.04 -4.26
CA ALA A 238 23.22 -6.64 -4.39
C ALA A 238 22.70 -7.21 -3.05
N SER A 239 23.59 -7.48 -2.09
CA SER A 239 23.23 -8.07 -0.79
C SER A 239 24.04 -7.48 0.36
N TYR A 240 23.36 -7.29 1.50
CA TYR A 240 23.95 -6.79 2.74
C TYR A 240 23.46 -7.63 3.93
N PRO A 241 24.27 -7.74 5.01
CA PRO A 241 23.80 -8.28 6.27
C PRO A 241 22.84 -7.27 6.95
N LEU A 242 21.83 -7.80 7.62
CA LEU A 242 20.97 -7.06 8.54
C LEU A 242 21.41 -7.40 9.98
N TYR A 243 21.65 -6.37 10.79
CA TYR A 243 22.12 -6.47 12.16
C TYR A 243 21.05 -6.09 13.18
#